data_72441f7b594a8c4b04ab96413cfcb2e9
#
_entry.id   72441f7b594a8c4b04ab96413cfcb2e9
#
_cell.length_a   1.000
_cell.length_b   1.000
_cell.length_c   1.000
_cell.angle_alpha   90.00
_cell.angle_beta   90.00
_cell.angle_gamma   90.00
#
_symmetry.space_group_name_H-M   'P 1'
#
loop_
_entity.id
_entity.type
_entity.pdbx_description
1 polymer ?
#
loop_
_entity_poly.entity_id
_entity_poly.type
_entity_poly.pdbx_seq_one_letter_code
_entity_poly.pdbx_strand_id
1 'polypeptide(L)'
;MAEGAVFDAQAVTDAVAEGIAKIENASSMEELKAIKTQYAGAESAMTQASKAIGALPKDQKKDAGKIMGKLRADFGRAYGTKEQQVKAEEEARALAAETVDMTLPVNRKPLGARHPLPKLMEDVEDFFISMGWQISDGPEVETEWYDFDALNFGPDHPARQMQDTFYVKGNQAKDAAGFVGSNMVLRTQTSSDQVRGLLTRGVPLYIACPGRVFRTDELDATHTPVFHQVETLAVDKHLTMADLKGVLDKLAVAMFGPEAKTRLRPSYFPFTEPSAELDLWFPDKKGGAGWLEWGGCGMVNPNVLKSAGLDPEVYTGFAFGVGVERTLLLRHDINDMHDLVEGDVRFSEQFVMGE
;
A
#
# COMPACT_ATOMS: atom_id res chain seq x y z
N MET A 1 -22.77 -40.13 -5.40
CA MET A 1 -24.21 -39.77 -5.36
C MET A 1 -24.40 -38.93 -4.12
N ALA A 2 -24.60 -37.65 -4.26
CA ALA A 2 -24.83 -36.77 -3.12
C ALA A 2 -26.22 -37.06 -2.57
N GLU A 3 -26.31 -37.38 -1.27
CA GLU A 3 -27.60 -37.50 -0.55
C GLU A 3 -28.34 -36.20 -0.71
N GLY A 4 -29.55 -36.26 -1.29
CA GLY A 4 -30.40 -35.12 -1.51
C GLY A 4 -30.80 -34.51 -0.18
N ALA A 5 -30.43 -33.26 0.06
CA ALA A 5 -30.85 -32.50 1.25
C ALA A 5 -32.38 -32.51 1.33
N VAL A 6 -32.92 -33.12 2.38
CA VAL A 6 -34.38 -33.13 2.65
C VAL A 6 -34.74 -31.76 3.24
N PHE A 7 -35.80 -31.13 2.74
CA PHE A 7 -36.29 -29.89 3.32
C PHE A 7 -36.95 -30.18 4.69
N ASP A 8 -36.30 -29.74 5.74
CA ASP A 8 -36.81 -29.81 7.14
C ASP A 8 -37.23 -28.41 7.60
N ALA A 9 -38.51 -28.15 7.61
CA ALA A 9 -39.09 -26.85 8.00
C ALA A 9 -38.81 -26.51 9.47
N GLN A 10 -38.79 -27.51 10.38
CA GLN A 10 -38.55 -27.29 11.78
C GLN A 10 -37.08 -26.92 12.03
N ALA A 11 -36.17 -27.70 11.50
CA ALA A 11 -34.74 -27.44 11.66
C ALA A 11 -34.31 -26.04 11.15
N VAL A 12 -34.88 -25.57 10.02
CA VAL A 12 -34.59 -24.23 9.51
C VAL A 12 -35.23 -23.14 10.37
N THR A 13 -36.45 -23.39 10.90
CA THR A 13 -37.12 -22.45 11.79
C THR A 13 -36.33 -22.27 13.08
N ASP A 14 -35.83 -23.35 13.64
CA ASP A 14 -35.04 -23.34 14.88
C ASP A 14 -33.68 -22.64 14.66
N ALA A 15 -32.99 -22.90 13.51
CA ALA A 15 -31.78 -22.23 13.17
C ALA A 15 -31.96 -20.70 12.95
N VAL A 16 -33.07 -20.29 12.34
CA VAL A 16 -33.36 -18.86 12.16
C VAL A 16 -33.71 -18.20 13.50
N ALA A 17 -34.47 -18.88 14.37
CA ALA A 17 -34.78 -18.38 15.71
C ALA A 17 -33.48 -18.20 16.52
N GLU A 18 -32.57 -19.16 16.51
CA GLU A 18 -31.25 -19.03 17.14
C GLU A 18 -30.45 -17.83 16.55
N GLY A 19 -30.45 -17.67 15.24
CA GLY A 19 -29.79 -16.55 14.57
C GLY A 19 -30.37 -15.19 15.01
N ILE A 20 -31.71 -15.08 15.12
CA ILE A 20 -32.38 -13.86 15.59
C ILE A 20 -32.01 -13.57 17.07
N ALA A 21 -32.00 -14.59 17.93
CA ALA A 21 -31.59 -14.42 19.31
C ALA A 21 -30.13 -13.94 19.44
N LYS A 22 -29.24 -14.44 18.61
CA LYS A 22 -27.85 -13.93 18.56
C LYS A 22 -27.78 -12.49 18.04
N ILE A 23 -28.57 -12.13 17.02
CA ILE A 23 -28.66 -10.75 16.52
C ILE A 23 -29.07 -9.80 17.64
N GLU A 24 -30.10 -10.17 18.45
CA GLU A 24 -30.59 -9.33 19.56
C GLU A 24 -29.50 -9.04 20.59
N ASN A 25 -28.62 -10.00 20.84
CA ASN A 25 -27.52 -9.89 21.81
C ASN A 25 -26.22 -9.32 21.24
N ALA A 26 -26.12 -9.09 19.94
CA ALA A 26 -24.91 -8.55 19.32
C ALA A 26 -24.62 -7.12 19.79
N SER A 27 -23.36 -6.83 20.06
CA SER A 27 -22.88 -5.55 20.59
C SER A 27 -22.02 -4.75 19.61
N SER A 28 -21.64 -5.34 18.48
CA SER A 28 -20.80 -4.71 17.46
C SER A 28 -21.23 -5.04 16.04
N MET A 29 -20.82 -4.18 15.08
CA MET A 29 -21.05 -4.43 13.66
C MET A 29 -20.31 -5.67 13.16
N GLU A 30 -19.18 -6.02 13.76
CA GLU A 30 -18.41 -7.21 13.43
C GLU A 30 -19.15 -8.49 13.79
N GLU A 31 -19.69 -8.55 15.03
CA GLU A 31 -20.56 -9.66 15.49
C GLU A 31 -21.78 -9.83 14.60
N LEU A 32 -22.46 -8.73 14.24
CA LEU A 32 -23.62 -8.77 13.35
C LEU A 32 -23.28 -9.34 11.96
N LYS A 33 -22.14 -8.95 11.38
CA LYS A 33 -21.67 -9.48 10.11
C LYS A 33 -21.35 -10.97 10.18
N ALA A 34 -20.72 -11.41 11.27
CA ALA A 34 -20.42 -12.83 11.51
C ALA A 34 -21.71 -13.66 11.60
N ILE A 35 -22.70 -13.19 12.37
CA ILE A 35 -24.01 -13.84 12.51
C ILE A 35 -24.73 -13.91 11.16
N LYS A 36 -24.73 -12.83 10.37
CA LYS A 36 -25.32 -12.82 9.03
C LYS A 36 -24.66 -13.84 8.12
N THR A 37 -23.34 -13.95 8.14
CA THR A 37 -22.60 -14.94 7.37
C THR A 37 -22.96 -16.36 7.79
N GLN A 38 -23.05 -16.62 9.08
CA GLN A 38 -23.36 -17.94 9.65
C GLN A 38 -24.79 -18.40 9.33
N TYR A 39 -25.80 -17.51 9.48
CA TYR A 39 -27.22 -17.90 9.42
C TYR A 39 -27.91 -17.57 8.08
N ALA A 40 -27.35 -16.67 7.27
CA ALA A 40 -27.87 -16.28 5.97
C ALA A 40 -26.85 -16.35 4.82
N GLY A 41 -25.60 -16.76 5.10
CA GLY A 41 -24.53 -16.94 4.08
C GLY A 41 -24.78 -18.17 3.19
N ALA A 42 -23.86 -18.40 2.23
CA ALA A 42 -23.97 -19.43 1.20
C ALA A 42 -24.12 -20.86 1.75
N GLU A 43 -23.49 -21.17 2.88
CA GLU A 43 -23.47 -22.47 3.56
C GLU A 43 -24.49 -22.58 4.70
N SER A 44 -25.30 -21.54 4.94
CA SER A 44 -26.28 -21.51 6.03
C SER A 44 -27.42 -22.50 5.81
N ALA A 45 -28.04 -22.96 6.92
CA ALA A 45 -29.22 -23.82 6.88
C ALA A 45 -30.36 -23.18 6.05
N MET A 46 -30.54 -21.87 6.12
CA MET A 46 -31.52 -21.12 5.32
C MET A 46 -31.24 -21.21 3.84
N THR A 47 -29.98 -21.11 3.42
CA THR A 47 -29.60 -21.21 1.98
C THR A 47 -29.69 -22.65 1.49
N GLN A 48 -29.27 -23.63 2.30
CA GLN A 48 -29.38 -25.05 1.97
C GLN A 48 -30.84 -25.49 1.84
N ALA A 49 -31.70 -25.11 2.78
CA ALA A 49 -33.14 -25.36 2.69
C ALA A 49 -33.79 -24.74 1.44
N SER A 50 -33.36 -23.53 1.06
CA SER A 50 -33.85 -22.89 -0.17
C SER A 50 -33.49 -23.67 -1.43
N LYS A 51 -32.29 -24.26 -1.48
CA LYS A 51 -31.89 -25.14 -2.59
C LYS A 51 -32.71 -26.43 -2.58
N ALA A 52 -33.00 -27.00 -1.40
CA ALA A 52 -33.78 -28.24 -1.27
C ALA A 52 -35.24 -28.11 -1.72
N ILE A 53 -35.85 -26.91 -1.63
CA ILE A 53 -37.22 -26.66 -2.12
C ILE A 53 -37.37 -27.00 -3.63
N GLY A 54 -36.27 -26.82 -4.40
CA GLY A 54 -36.29 -27.15 -5.83
C GLY A 54 -36.61 -28.62 -6.12
N ALA A 55 -36.32 -29.54 -5.21
CA ALA A 55 -36.56 -30.98 -5.37
C ALA A 55 -37.94 -31.46 -4.83
N LEU A 56 -38.70 -30.60 -4.14
CA LEU A 56 -40.00 -30.97 -3.58
C LEU A 56 -41.09 -31.14 -4.63
N PRO A 57 -42.16 -31.93 -4.35
CA PRO A 57 -43.38 -31.99 -5.15
C PRO A 57 -44.07 -30.62 -5.25
N LYS A 58 -44.85 -30.39 -6.35
CA LYS A 58 -45.44 -29.08 -6.63
C LYS A 58 -46.40 -28.55 -5.56
N ASP A 59 -47.12 -29.43 -4.91
CA ASP A 59 -48.02 -29.14 -3.80
C ASP A 59 -47.32 -28.65 -2.57
N GLN A 60 -46.16 -29.22 -2.23
CA GLN A 60 -45.35 -28.84 -1.06
C GLN A 60 -44.46 -27.61 -1.31
N LYS A 61 -44.07 -27.33 -2.55
CA LYS A 61 -43.24 -26.16 -2.91
C LYS A 61 -43.84 -24.83 -2.47
N LYS A 62 -45.17 -24.70 -2.60
CA LYS A 62 -45.88 -23.46 -2.29
C LYS A 62 -45.81 -23.13 -0.78
N ASP A 63 -45.99 -24.14 0.08
CA ASP A 63 -46.01 -23.96 1.50
C ASP A 63 -44.56 -23.81 2.03
N ALA A 64 -43.59 -24.60 1.56
CA ALA A 64 -42.21 -24.44 1.86
C ALA A 64 -41.67 -23.04 1.46
N GLY A 65 -42.07 -22.54 0.28
CA GLY A 65 -41.72 -21.20 -0.19
C GLY A 65 -42.28 -20.08 0.71
N LYS A 66 -43.53 -20.24 1.21
CA LYS A 66 -44.13 -19.28 2.17
C LYS A 66 -43.37 -19.25 3.50
N ILE A 67 -43.01 -20.43 4.05
CA ILE A 67 -42.25 -20.55 5.27
C ILE A 67 -40.89 -19.86 5.10
N MET A 68 -40.15 -20.19 4.06
CA MET A 68 -38.84 -19.58 3.81
C MET A 68 -38.91 -18.07 3.57
N GLY A 69 -39.94 -17.61 2.85
CA GLY A 69 -40.18 -16.17 2.66
C GLY A 69 -40.38 -15.43 3.97
N LYS A 70 -41.17 -16.03 4.88
CA LYS A 70 -41.40 -15.47 6.23
C LYS A 70 -40.10 -15.45 7.06
N LEU A 71 -39.38 -16.57 7.11
CA LEU A 71 -38.13 -16.69 7.89
C LEU A 71 -37.05 -15.70 7.42
N ARG A 72 -36.90 -15.53 6.10
CA ARG A 72 -36.01 -14.51 5.54
C ARG A 72 -36.42 -13.08 5.91
N ALA A 73 -37.72 -12.80 5.83
CA ALA A 73 -38.23 -11.48 6.17
C ALA A 73 -38.05 -11.18 7.69
N ASP A 74 -38.27 -12.18 8.55
CA ASP A 74 -38.12 -12.04 9.99
C ASP A 74 -36.64 -11.84 10.35
N PHE A 75 -35.74 -12.66 9.81
CA PHE A 75 -34.28 -12.50 10.01
C PHE A 75 -33.79 -11.16 9.48
N GLY A 76 -34.22 -10.76 8.27
CA GLY A 76 -33.82 -9.50 7.65
C GLY A 76 -34.29 -8.28 8.47
N ARG A 77 -35.50 -8.33 9.03
CA ARG A 77 -36.01 -7.26 9.91
C ARG A 77 -35.21 -7.17 11.20
N ALA A 78 -34.99 -8.31 11.89
CA ALA A 78 -34.20 -8.34 13.12
C ALA A 78 -32.80 -7.80 12.87
N TYR A 79 -32.13 -8.24 11.80
CA TYR A 79 -30.81 -7.75 11.42
C TYR A 79 -30.80 -6.25 11.14
N GLY A 80 -31.71 -5.74 10.31
CA GLY A 80 -31.76 -4.32 9.93
C GLY A 80 -32.05 -3.41 11.14
N THR A 81 -32.95 -3.83 12.03
CA THR A 81 -33.24 -3.06 13.26
C THR A 81 -32.03 -3.00 14.17
N LYS A 82 -31.36 -4.14 14.41
CA LYS A 82 -30.18 -4.19 15.27
C LYS A 82 -28.97 -3.48 14.65
N GLU A 83 -28.80 -3.56 13.34
CA GLU A 83 -27.75 -2.84 12.62
C GLU A 83 -27.86 -1.32 12.83
N GLN A 84 -29.07 -0.76 12.72
CA GLN A 84 -29.30 0.65 12.98
C GLN A 84 -29.01 1.02 14.43
N GLN A 85 -29.43 0.17 15.38
CA GLN A 85 -29.15 0.39 16.79
C GLN A 85 -27.66 0.38 17.09
N VAL A 86 -26.93 -0.65 16.65
CA VAL A 86 -25.49 -0.78 16.90
C VAL A 86 -24.71 0.38 16.26
N LYS A 87 -25.07 0.77 15.03
CA LYS A 87 -24.45 1.95 14.38
C LYS A 87 -24.67 3.22 15.19
N ALA A 88 -25.88 3.46 15.67
CA ALA A 88 -26.18 4.64 16.49
C ALA A 88 -25.41 4.63 17.82
N GLU A 89 -25.27 3.44 18.44
CA GLU A 89 -24.50 3.29 19.68
C GLU A 89 -22.99 3.46 19.46
N GLU A 90 -22.44 2.96 18.34
CA GLU A 90 -21.04 3.16 17.96
C GLU A 90 -20.77 4.64 17.66
N GLU A 91 -21.65 5.30 16.91
CA GLU A 91 -21.56 6.73 16.61
C GLU A 91 -21.66 7.58 17.89
N ALA A 92 -22.59 7.27 18.78
CA ALA A 92 -22.70 7.99 20.06
C ALA A 92 -21.46 7.82 20.93
N ARG A 93 -20.86 6.62 20.94
CA ARG A 93 -19.59 6.37 21.65
C ARG A 93 -18.44 7.14 21.04
N ALA A 94 -18.35 7.19 19.71
CA ALA A 94 -17.33 7.95 19.00
C ALA A 94 -17.47 9.46 19.30
N LEU A 95 -18.68 10.01 19.17
CA LEU A 95 -18.95 11.42 19.49
C LEU A 95 -18.64 11.76 20.96
N ALA A 96 -18.92 10.86 21.90
CA ALA A 96 -18.59 11.07 23.30
C ALA A 96 -17.07 11.06 23.55
N ALA A 97 -16.35 10.18 22.84
CA ALA A 97 -14.89 10.11 22.91
C ALA A 97 -14.20 11.32 22.27
N GLU A 98 -14.81 11.89 21.24
CA GLU A 98 -14.33 13.07 20.52
C GLU A 98 -14.76 14.41 21.19
N THR A 99 -15.38 14.36 22.36
CA THR A 99 -15.79 15.57 23.06
C THR A 99 -14.59 16.44 23.39
N VAL A 100 -14.59 17.68 22.91
CA VAL A 100 -13.57 18.69 23.19
C VAL A 100 -14.06 19.72 24.18
N ASP A 101 -13.17 20.22 25.04
CA ASP A 101 -13.48 21.30 25.95
C ASP A 101 -13.54 22.64 25.21
N MET A 102 -14.76 23.12 24.97
CA MET A 102 -15.02 24.40 24.29
C MET A 102 -14.65 25.62 25.14
N THR A 103 -14.26 25.45 26.39
CA THR A 103 -13.85 26.57 27.26
C THR A 103 -12.35 26.88 27.13
N LEU A 104 -11.59 26.03 26.44
CA LEU A 104 -10.17 26.28 26.21
C LEU A 104 -9.98 27.54 25.33
N PRO A 105 -8.95 28.36 25.65
CA PRO A 105 -8.67 29.55 24.83
C PRO A 105 -8.36 29.18 23.39
N VAL A 106 -9.15 29.66 22.43
CA VAL A 106 -8.95 29.42 20.99
C VAL A 106 -7.95 30.36 20.33
N ASN A 107 -7.58 31.47 21.01
CA ASN A 107 -6.61 32.45 20.51
C ASN A 107 -5.17 31.99 20.76
N ARG A 108 -4.80 30.82 20.27
CA ARG A 108 -3.39 30.40 20.21
C ARG A 108 -2.78 31.04 18.96
N LYS A 109 -1.62 31.71 19.13
CA LYS A 109 -0.80 32.03 17.96
C LYS A 109 -0.41 30.69 17.32
N PRO A 110 -0.72 30.47 16.04
CA PRO A 110 -0.31 29.22 15.40
C PRO A 110 1.22 29.17 15.45
N LEU A 111 1.76 28.11 16.03
CA LEU A 111 3.17 27.80 15.88
C LEU A 111 3.29 27.25 14.45
N GLY A 112 4.18 27.85 13.67
CA GLY A 112 4.46 27.30 12.34
C GLY A 112 4.96 25.88 12.46
N ALA A 113 4.50 25.01 11.56
CA ALA A 113 4.99 23.64 11.46
C ALA A 113 5.57 23.39 10.07
N ARG A 114 6.61 22.59 9.98
CA ARG A 114 7.11 22.10 8.69
C ARG A 114 6.18 20.99 8.20
N HIS A 115 5.97 20.96 6.89
CA HIS A 115 5.27 19.83 6.31
C HIS A 115 6.01 18.52 6.63
N PRO A 116 5.32 17.43 7.05
CA PRO A 116 5.98 16.22 7.54
C PRO A 116 6.80 15.49 6.45
N LEU A 117 6.45 15.64 5.17
CA LEU A 117 7.14 15.00 4.06
C LEU A 117 8.61 15.44 3.94
N PRO A 118 8.96 16.74 3.81
CA PRO A 118 10.37 17.18 3.83
C PRO A 118 11.09 16.79 5.11
N LYS A 119 10.40 16.79 6.25
CA LYS A 119 11.03 16.37 7.52
C LYS A 119 11.41 14.90 7.48
N LEU A 120 10.54 14.03 6.99
CA LEU A 120 10.84 12.61 6.85
C LEU A 120 11.97 12.35 5.84
N MET A 121 12.02 13.12 4.75
CA MET A 121 13.15 13.02 3.80
C MET A 121 14.46 13.34 4.47
N GLU A 122 14.55 14.43 5.25
CA GLU A 122 15.74 14.78 6.04
C GLU A 122 16.11 13.68 7.03
N ASP A 123 15.14 13.09 7.73
CA ASP A 123 15.40 12.00 8.68
C ASP A 123 16.02 10.77 7.98
N VAL A 124 15.55 10.46 6.76
CA VAL A 124 16.11 9.38 5.96
C VAL A 124 17.51 9.73 5.45
N GLU A 125 17.73 10.96 5.00
CA GLU A 125 19.06 11.45 4.59
C GLU A 125 20.05 11.38 5.74
N ASP A 126 19.69 11.89 6.92
CA ASP A 126 20.51 11.87 8.14
C ASP A 126 20.86 10.44 8.56
N PHE A 127 19.89 9.51 8.44
CA PHE A 127 20.13 8.09 8.68
C PHE A 127 21.26 7.56 7.76
N PHE A 128 21.20 7.80 6.45
CA PHE A 128 22.22 7.33 5.52
C PHE A 128 23.56 8.03 5.73
N ILE A 129 23.57 9.34 5.99
CA ILE A 129 24.78 10.10 6.31
C ILE A 129 25.44 9.51 7.55
N SER A 130 24.66 9.16 8.58
CA SER A 130 25.19 8.56 9.82
C SER A 130 25.87 7.19 9.60
N MET A 131 25.48 6.50 8.53
CA MET A 131 26.09 5.23 8.10
C MET A 131 27.30 5.43 7.16
N GLY A 132 27.67 6.68 6.83
CA GLY A 132 28.76 7.01 5.92
C GLY A 132 28.38 6.98 4.44
N TRP A 133 27.08 6.96 4.12
CA TRP A 133 26.61 7.05 2.75
C TRP A 133 26.59 8.50 2.27
N GLN A 134 26.65 8.69 0.98
CA GLN A 134 26.54 10.00 0.33
C GLN A 134 25.12 10.22 -0.16
N ILE A 135 24.64 11.45 -0.06
CA ILE A 135 23.40 11.85 -0.71
C ILE A 135 23.71 12.22 -2.16
N SER A 136 22.91 11.74 -3.08
CA SER A 136 23.01 12.03 -4.50
C SER A 136 21.72 12.64 -4.98
N ASP A 137 21.81 13.82 -5.57
CA ASP A 137 20.68 14.51 -6.18
C ASP A 137 20.88 14.55 -7.71
N GLY A 138 19.83 14.37 -8.47
CA GLY A 138 19.83 14.33 -9.92
C GLY A 138 18.66 15.07 -10.54
N PRO A 139 18.67 15.25 -11.86
CA PRO A 139 17.64 16.00 -12.55
C PRO A 139 16.30 15.27 -12.58
N GLU A 140 15.21 16.01 -12.48
CA GLU A 140 13.85 15.47 -12.62
C GLU A 140 13.48 15.14 -14.07
N VAL A 141 14.10 15.81 -15.02
CA VAL A 141 13.98 15.52 -16.46
C VAL A 141 15.19 14.71 -16.88
N GLU A 142 14.96 13.47 -17.26
CA GLU A 142 16.01 12.52 -17.62
C GLU A 142 15.89 12.05 -19.06
N THR A 143 16.98 11.49 -19.59
CA THR A 143 16.89 10.74 -20.83
C THR A 143 16.35 9.34 -20.58
N GLU A 144 15.67 8.76 -21.57
CA GLU A 144 15.22 7.36 -21.51
C GLU A 144 16.36 6.40 -21.19
N TRP A 145 17.57 6.73 -21.57
CA TRP A 145 18.72 5.88 -21.29
C TRP A 145 18.96 5.73 -19.77
N TYR A 146 18.95 6.82 -19.01
CA TYR A 146 19.14 6.77 -17.56
C TYR A 146 17.95 6.20 -16.82
N ASP A 147 16.73 6.48 -17.30
CA ASP A 147 15.50 6.07 -16.61
C ASP A 147 15.12 4.61 -16.93
N PHE A 148 15.58 4.08 -18.09
CA PHE A 148 15.19 2.76 -18.56
C PHE A 148 16.35 1.89 -19.05
N ASP A 149 17.08 2.30 -20.09
CA ASP A 149 18.01 1.40 -20.78
C ASP A 149 19.15 0.93 -19.87
N ALA A 150 19.77 1.86 -19.15
CA ALA A 150 20.85 1.57 -18.21
C ALA A 150 20.40 0.75 -17.00
N LEU A 151 19.10 0.76 -16.71
CA LEU A 151 18.44 0.01 -15.65
C LEU A 151 17.85 -1.35 -16.12
N ASN A 152 18.29 -1.80 -17.31
CA ASN A 152 17.92 -3.09 -17.89
C ASN A 152 16.43 -3.23 -18.25
N PHE A 153 15.72 -2.12 -18.48
CA PHE A 153 14.38 -2.17 -19.06
C PHE A 153 14.44 -2.42 -20.56
N GLY A 154 13.77 -3.46 -21.03
CA GLY A 154 13.65 -3.74 -22.46
C GLY A 154 12.85 -2.66 -23.21
N PRO A 155 13.03 -2.54 -24.54
CA PRO A 155 12.32 -1.52 -25.34
C PRO A 155 10.80 -1.65 -25.29
N ASP A 156 10.29 -2.87 -25.13
CA ASP A 156 8.85 -3.17 -25.09
C ASP A 156 8.30 -3.24 -23.66
N HIS A 157 9.06 -2.80 -22.64
CA HIS A 157 8.61 -2.88 -21.26
C HIS A 157 7.42 -1.93 -21.03
N PRO A 158 6.32 -2.39 -20.36
CA PRO A 158 5.11 -1.58 -20.15
C PRO A 158 5.38 -0.21 -19.51
N ALA A 159 6.29 -0.13 -18.54
CA ALA A 159 6.64 1.14 -17.89
C ALA A 159 7.13 2.26 -18.81
N ARG A 160 7.59 1.92 -20.02
CA ARG A 160 7.96 2.91 -21.04
C ARG A 160 6.78 3.49 -21.82
N GLN A 161 5.57 3.00 -21.59
CA GLN A 161 4.40 3.48 -22.33
C GLN A 161 3.95 4.85 -21.80
N MET A 162 3.43 5.68 -22.68
CA MET A 162 2.94 7.04 -22.36
C MET A 162 1.79 7.06 -21.34
N GLN A 163 1.16 5.93 -21.09
CA GLN A 163 0.14 5.77 -20.07
C GLN A 163 0.73 5.63 -18.65
N ASP A 164 2.05 5.35 -18.53
CA ASP A 164 2.73 5.18 -17.23
C ASP A 164 3.84 6.22 -17.03
N THR A 165 4.32 6.86 -18.11
CA THR A 165 5.47 7.79 -18.11
C THR A 165 5.14 9.10 -18.81
N PHE A 166 5.52 10.23 -18.19
CA PHE A 166 5.43 11.56 -18.81
C PHE A 166 6.62 11.83 -19.74
N TYR A 167 6.35 11.89 -21.02
CA TYR A 167 7.31 12.28 -22.04
C TYR A 167 7.34 13.78 -22.26
N VAL A 168 8.55 14.38 -22.27
CA VAL A 168 8.73 15.80 -22.49
C VAL A 168 8.68 16.11 -23.99
N LYS A 169 7.78 17.00 -24.41
CA LYS A 169 7.75 17.47 -25.81
C LYS A 169 8.97 18.33 -26.11
N GLY A 170 9.77 17.94 -27.09
CA GLY A 170 10.95 18.69 -27.54
C GLY A 170 10.90 19.06 -29.00
N ASN A 171 11.81 19.96 -29.43
CA ASN A 171 12.05 20.31 -30.86
C ASN A 171 12.83 19.17 -31.52
N GLN A 172 12.13 18.13 -31.94
CA GLN A 172 12.78 16.96 -32.51
C GLN A 172 12.39 16.71 -33.96
N ALA A 173 13.33 16.12 -34.70
CA ALA A 173 13.05 15.53 -35.99
C ALA A 173 12.04 14.38 -35.79
N LYS A 174 11.10 14.27 -36.74
CA LYS A 174 10.19 13.11 -36.78
C LYS A 174 11.02 11.85 -36.97
N ASP A 175 10.71 10.83 -36.17
CA ASP A 175 11.20 9.49 -36.44
C ASP A 175 10.57 8.92 -37.73
N ALA A 176 10.99 7.72 -38.14
CA ALA A 176 10.49 7.06 -39.34
C ALA A 176 8.96 6.77 -39.29
N ALA A 177 8.36 6.75 -38.11
CA ALA A 177 6.91 6.60 -37.89
C ALA A 177 6.17 7.95 -37.84
N GLY A 178 6.91 9.08 -37.90
CA GLY A 178 6.34 10.43 -37.82
C GLY A 178 6.11 10.94 -36.41
N PHE A 179 6.57 10.22 -35.38
CA PHE A 179 6.48 10.62 -33.99
C PHE A 179 7.51 11.68 -33.66
N VAL A 180 7.09 12.74 -33.00
CA VAL A 180 7.95 13.84 -32.57
C VAL A 180 8.04 13.76 -31.04
N GLY A 181 9.04 13.05 -30.55
CA GLY A 181 9.31 12.93 -29.12
C GLY A 181 10.72 13.42 -28.76
N SER A 182 11.01 13.67 -27.53
CA SER A 182 12.31 14.18 -27.08
C SER A 182 13.17 13.09 -26.45
N ASN A 183 12.98 11.89 -26.52
CA ASN A 183 13.72 10.87 -25.75
C ASN A 183 14.07 11.32 -24.31
N MET A 184 13.28 12.24 -23.78
CA MET A 184 13.37 12.76 -22.43
C MET A 184 12.06 12.53 -21.72
N VAL A 185 12.16 12.17 -20.46
CA VAL A 185 11.02 11.85 -19.59
C VAL A 185 11.11 12.62 -18.27
N LEU A 186 9.99 12.80 -17.60
CA LEU A 186 10.03 13.04 -16.18
C LEU A 186 10.36 11.71 -15.51
N ARG A 187 11.41 11.67 -14.67
CA ARG A 187 11.90 10.42 -14.07
C ARG A 187 10.81 9.69 -13.33
N THR A 188 10.66 8.41 -13.60
CA THR A 188 9.66 7.54 -12.96
C THR A 188 10.15 6.97 -11.63
N GLN A 189 11.44 7.13 -11.35
CA GLN A 189 12.16 6.62 -10.19
C GLN A 189 13.45 7.41 -9.99
N THR A 190 14.01 7.42 -8.80
CA THR A 190 15.32 8.04 -8.55
C THR A 190 16.49 7.09 -8.83
N SER A 191 16.24 5.89 -9.40
CA SER A 191 17.28 4.94 -9.84
C SER A 191 18.17 5.49 -10.94
N SER A 192 17.73 6.47 -11.73
CA SER A 192 18.55 7.17 -12.72
C SER A 192 19.79 7.81 -12.08
N ASP A 193 19.67 8.30 -10.85
CA ASP A 193 20.79 8.91 -10.11
C ASP A 193 21.81 7.87 -9.65
N GLN A 194 21.39 6.61 -9.48
CA GLN A 194 22.30 5.50 -9.15
C GLN A 194 23.28 5.24 -10.28
N VAL A 195 22.79 5.15 -11.53
CA VAL A 195 23.65 4.98 -12.72
C VAL A 195 24.55 6.20 -12.92
N ARG A 196 24.02 7.39 -12.75
CA ARG A 196 24.79 8.64 -12.82
C ARG A 196 25.89 8.67 -11.75
N GLY A 197 25.58 8.22 -10.53
CA GLY A 197 26.56 8.09 -9.44
C GLY A 197 27.69 7.13 -9.80
N LEU A 198 27.39 5.95 -10.34
CA LEU A 198 28.41 4.99 -10.78
C LEU A 198 29.32 5.56 -11.86
N LEU A 199 28.76 6.25 -12.85
CA LEU A 199 29.52 6.84 -13.96
C LEU A 199 30.41 8.02 -13.54
N THR A 200 29.99 8.80 -12.55
CA THR A 200 30.69 10.03 -12.16
C THR A 200 31.62 9.88 -10.96
N ARG A 201 31.30 8.97 -10.04
CA ARG A 201 32.04 8.79 -8.78
C ARG A 201 32.87 7.50 -8.75
N GLY A 202 32.49 6.51 -9.60
CA GLY A 202 33.12 5.19 -9.61
C GLY A 202 32.77 4.36 -8.37
N VAL A 203 33.58 3.33 -8.10
CA VAL A 203 33.38 2.37 -7.00
C VAL A 203 34.60 2.33 -6.07
N PRO A 204 34.46 2.06 -4.75
CA PRO A 204 33.22 1.71 -4.05
C PRO A 204 32.25 2.89 -3.97
N LEU A 205 30.95 2.61 -4.07
CA LEU A 205 29.90 3.62 -4.03
C LEU A 205 28.79 3.21 -3.07
N TYR A 206 28.40 4.12 -2.17
CA TYR A 206 27.29 3.98 -1.24
C TYR A 206 26.51 5.30 -1.28
N ILE A 207 25.36 5.30 -1.94
CA ILE A 207 24.54 6.51 -2.14
C ILE A 207 23.08 6.28 -1.78
N ALA A 208 22.44 7.33 -1.28
CA ALA A 208 21.00 7.47 -1.21
C ALA A 208 20.57 8.62 -2.13
N CYS A 209 19.52 8.38 -2.91
CA CYS A 209 19.02 9.28 -3.94
C CYS A 209 17.58 9.69 -3.59
N PRO A 210 17.36 10.67 -2.70
CA PRO A 210 16.05 11.21 -2.41
C PRO A 210 15.59 12.10 -3.56
N GLY A 211 14.30 12.10 -3.86
CA GLY A 211 13.79 13.03 -4.87
C GLY A 211 12.38 12.78 -5.31
N ARG A 212 11.83 13.76 -6.03
CA ARG A 212 10.52 13.64 -6.68
C ARG A 212 10.59 12.72 -7.88
N VAL A 213 9.51 11.98 -8.07
CA VAL A 213 9.29 11.10 -9.22
C VAL A 213 7.88 11.31 -9.75
N PHE A 214 7.65 10.89 -10.99
CA PHE A 214 6.46 11.25 -11.74
C PHE A 214 5.91 10.02 -12.44
N ARG A 215 4.62 9.74 -12.22
CA ARG A 215 3.87 8.68 -12.91
C ARG A 215 2.52 9.20 -13.33
N THR A 216 1.93 8.62 -14.35
CA THR A 216 0.63 9.08 -14.87
C THR A 216 -0.55 8.54 -14.04
N ASP A 217 -0.31 8.16 -12.80
CA ASP A 217 -1.34 7.73 -11.87
C ASP A 217 -2.35 8.85 -11.58
N GLU A 218 -3.60 8.49 -11.39
CA GLU A 218 -4.61 9.42 -10.89
C GLU A 218 -4.43 9.63 -9.39
N LEU A 219 -4.78 10.83 -8.90
CA LEU A 219 -4.79 11.12 -7.47
C LEU A 219 -5.97 10.38 -6.81
N ASP A 220 -5.63 9.47 -5.88
CA ASP A 220 -6.59 8.76 -5.05
C ASP A 220 -6.08 8.66 -3.59
N ALA A 221 -6.75 7.90 -2.74
CA ALA A 221 -6.34 7.74 -1.34
C ALA A 221 -4.94 7.13 -1.16
N THR A 222 -4.36 6.52 -2.18
CA THR A 222 -3.09 5.76 -2.11
C THR A 222 -2.05 6.15 -3.17
N HIS A 223 -2.45 6.89 -4.20
CA HIS A 223 -1.60 7.28 -5.33
C HIS A 223 -1.67 8.78 -5.61
N THR A 224 -0.59 9.31 -6.13
CA THR A 224 -0.50 10.69 -6.65
C THR A 224 0.49 10.70 -7.83
N PRO A 225 0.23 11.52 -8.87
CA PRO A 225 1.11 11.59 -10.04
C PRO A 225 2.51 12.13 -9.72
N VAL A 226 2.66 12.84 -8.61
CA VAL A 226 3.94 13.39 -8.14
C VAL A 226 4.15 12.93 -6.71
N PHE A 227 5.17 12.13 -6.48
CA PHE A 227 5.52 11.63 -5.15
C PHE A 227 7.03 11.60 -4.95
N HIS A 228 7.48 11.23 -3.76
CA HIS A 228 8.89 11.19 -3.43
C HIS A 228 9.35 9.75 -3.16
N GLN A 229 10.52 9.44 -3.66
CA GLN A 229 11.23 8.20 -3.36
C GLN A 229 12.58 8.51 -2.73
N VAL A 230 13.04 7.58 -1.92
CA VAL A 230 14.45 7.46 -1.58
C VAL A 230 14.91 6.12 -2.10
N GLU A 231 15.72 6.14 -3.12
CA GLU A 231 16.39 4.95 -3.61
C GLU A 231 17.85 4.94 -3.22
N THR A 232 18.39 3.76 -3.08
CA THR A 232 19.74 3.56 -2.57
C THR A 232 20.50 2.59 -3.44
N LEU A 233 21.79 2.82 -3.52
CA LEU A 233 22.72 1.93 -4.21
C LEU A 233 23.99 1.76 -3.38
N ALA A 234 24.38 0.52 -3.16
CA ALA A 234 25.71 0.16 -2.70
C ALA A 234 26.36 -0.73 -3.77
N VAL A 235 27.56 -0.36 -4.21
CA VAL A 235 28.39 -1.17 -5.11
C VAL A 235 29.81 -1.23 -4.59
N ASP A 236 30.25 -2.44 -4.31
CA ASP A 236 31.60 -2.73 -3.82
C ASP A 236 31.95 -4.19 -4.14
N LYS A 237 33.08 -4.67 -3.66
CA LYS A 237 33.44 -6.08 -3.76
C LYS A 237 32.70 -6.91 -2.70
N HIS A 238 32.12 -8.05 -3.15
CA HIS A 238 31.56 -9.09 -2.28
C HIS A 238 30.32 -8.67 -1.46
N LEU A 239 29.58 -7.63 -1.86
CA LEU A 239 28.30 -7.31 -1.25
C LEU A 239 27.27 -8.44 -1.49
N THR A 240 26.40 -8.69 -0.51
CA THR A 240 25.47 -9.81 -0.47
C THR A 240 24.05 -9.37 -0.11
N MET A 241 23.08 -10.27 -0.29
CA MET A 241 21.71 -10.07 0.24
C MET A 241 21.67 -9.91 1.77
N ALA A 242 22.65 -10.45 2.50
CA ALA A 242 22.72 -10.27 3.96
C ALA A 242 23.07 -8.81 4.33
N ASP A 243 23.96 -8.17 3.56
CA ASP A 243 24.31 -6.76 3.74
C ASP A 243 23.08 -5.87 3.44
N LEU A 244 22.38 -6.14 2.34
CA LEU A 244 21.11 -5.48 2.02
C LEU A 244 20.11 -5.62 3.17
N LYS A 245 19.87 -6.85 3.65
CA LYS A 245 18.93 -7.09 4.75
C LYS A 245 19.31 -6.34 6.02
N GLY A 246 20.60 -6.29 6.33
CA GLY A 246 21.12 -5.54 7.49
C GLY A 246 20.84 -4.04 7.42
N VAL A 247 20.97 -3.42 6.23
CA VAL A 247 20.66 -2.00 6.01
C VAL A 247 19.15 -1.77 6.13
N LEU A 248 18.33 -2.64 5.52
CA LEU A 248 16.87 -2.54 5.55
C LEU A 248 16.31 -2.67 6.98
N ASP A 249 16.85 -3.58 7.79
CA ASP A 249 16.43 -3.74 9.19
C ASP A 249 16.74 -2.49 10.01
N LYS A 250 17.94 -1.91 9.83
CA LYS A 250 18.33 -0.67 10.51
C LYS A 250 17.44 0.51 10.09
N LEU A 251 17.15 0.63 8.79
CA LEU A 251 16.26 1.68 8.29
C LEU A 251 14.84 1.51 8.86
N ALA A 252 14.32 0.28 8.91
CA ALA A 252 13.01 0.01 9.47
C ALA A 252 12.95 0.41 10.97
N VAL A 253 13.97 0.09 11.74
CA VAL A 253 14.06 0.52 13.14
C VAL A 253 14.13 2.04 13.27
N ALA A 254 14.89 2.72 12.40
CA ALA A 254 14.99 4.18 12.43
C ALA A 254 13.66 4.86 12.08
N MET A 255 12.88 4.30 11.15
CA MET A 255 11.62 4.88 10.67
C MET A 255 10.41 4.52 11.55
N PHE A 256 10.37 3.31 12.11
CA PHE A 256 9.19 2.75 12.78
C PHE A 256 9.44 2.29 14.22
N GLY A 257 10.64 2.53 14.73
CA GLY A 257 10.99 2.20 16.11
C GLY A 257 11.60 0.79 16.31
N PRO A 258 12.04 0.48 17.54
CA PRO A 258 12.88 -0.69 17.83
C PRO A 258 12.18 -2.04 17.63
N GLU A 259 10.86 -2.07 17.63
CA GLU A 259 10.08 -3.29 17.44
C GLU A 259 9.76 -3.58 15.96
N ALA A 260 10.21 -2.74 15.03
CA ALA A 260 10.01 -2.92 13.61
C ALA A 260 10.58 -4.25 13.13
N LYS A 261 9.80 -4.99 12.36
CA LYS A 261 10.20 -6.28 11.77
C LYS A 261 10.02 -6.23 10.27
N THR A 262 11.02 -6.69 9.54
CA THR A 262 10.97 -6.76 8.10
C THR A 262 11.06 -8.21 7.61
N ARG A 263 10.50 -8.46 6.43
CA ARG A 263 10.75 -9.67 5.66
C ARG A 263 10.96 -9.34 4.20
N LEU A 264 11.70 -10.18 3.49
CA LEU A 264 11.85 -10.14 2.05
C LEU A 264 10.96 -11.19 1.41
N ARG A 265 10.22 -10.81 0.41
CA ARG A 265 9.35 -11.68 -0.37
C ARG A 265 9.86 -11.68 -1.83
N PRO A 266 10.16 -12.84 -2.44
CA PRO A 266 10.65 -12.89 -3.82
C PRO A 266 9.74 -12.11 -4.76
N SER A 267 10.35 -11.31 -5.65
CA SER A 267 9.66 -10.50 -6.65
C SER A 267 10.54 -10.35 -7.90
N TYR A 268 10.12 -9.52 -8.84
CA TYR A 268 10.88 -9.23 -10.06
C TYR A 268 10.96 -7.73 -10.31
N PHE A 269 12.20 -7.26 -10.52
CA PHE A 269 12.49 -5.93 -11.06
C PHE A 269 13.57 -6.05 -12.13
N PRO A 270 13.50 -5.31 -13.26
CA PRO A 270 14.48 -5.42 -14.34
C PRO A 270 15.92 -5.14 -13.91
N PHE A 271 16.09 -4.23 -12.96
CA PHE A 271 17.38 -3.71 -12.49
C PHE A 271 17.99 -4.49 -11.33
N THR A 272 17.32 -5.53 -10.81
CA THR A 272 17.85 -6.38 -9.73
C THR A 272 17.70 -7.88 -10.03
N GLU A 273 18.65 -8.67 -9.53
CA GLU A 273 18.67 -10.15 -9.63
C GLU A 273 19.56 -10.72 -8.53
N PRO A 274 19.01 -11.44 -7.51
CA PRO A 274 17.59 -11.62 -7.23
C PRO A 274 16.90 -10.34 -6.75
N SER A 275 15.57 -10.29 -6.96
CA SER A 275 14.71 -9.21 -6.52
C SER A 275 13.79 -9.64 -5.40
N ALA A 276 13.43 -8.71 -4.53
CA ALA A 276 12.46 -8.95 -3.47
C ALA A 276 11.63 -7.69 -3.17
N GLU A 277 10.42 -7.90 -2.73
CA GLU A 277 9.63 -6.87 -2.05
C GLU A 277 9.93 -6.89 -0.56
N LEU A 278 10.01 -5.71 0.03
CA LEU A 278 10.23 -5.47 1.44
C LEU A 278 8.91 -5.24 2.14
N ASP A 279 8.54 -6.12 3.05
CA ASP A 279 7.35 -5.98 3.89
C ASP A 279 7.74 -5.58 5.32
N LEU A 280 6.89 -4.76 5.95
CA LEU A 280 6.90 -4.40 7.37
C LEU A 280 5.77 -5.10 8.11
N TRP A 281 6.03 -5.52 9.35
CA TRP A 281 5.02 -6.06 10.24
C TRP A 281 4.33 -4.97 11.04
N PHE A 282 3.00 -4.93 10.95
CA PHE A 282 2.13 -4.05 11.73
C PHE A 282 1.25 -4.88 12.67
N PRO A 283 1.41 -4.74 14.00
CA PRO A 283 0.59 -5.47 14.97
C PRO A 283 -0.86 -5.01 15.00
N ASP A 284 -1.09 -3.70 14.76
CA ASP A 284 -2.41 -3.05 14.93
C ASP A 284 -3.03 -2.62 13.59
N LYS A 285 -2.76 -3.35 12.52
CA LYS A 285 -3.33 -3.06 11.21
C LYS A 285 -4.86 -3.15 11.25
N LYS A 286 -5.54 -2.22 10.59
CA LYS A 286 -6.99 -2.27 10.35
C LYS A 286 -7.37 -3.60 9.68
N GLY A 287 -8.11 -4.46 10.40
CA GLY A 287 -8.39 -5.84 9.97
C GLY A 287 -7.50 -6.92 10.58
N GLY A 288 -6.69 -6.58 11.60
CA GLY A 288 -5.80 -7.48 12.33
C GLY A 288 -4.33 -7.35 11.94
N ALA A 289 -3.45 -7.88 12.80
CA ALA A 289 -2.01 -7.85 12.58
C ALA A 289 -1.61 -8.43 11.21
N GLY A 290 -0.67 -7.80 10.53
CA GLY A 290 -0.27 -8.26 9.20
C GLY A 290 0.96 -7.57 8.61
N TRP A 291 1.43 -8.15 7.51
CA TRP A 291 2.50 -7.60 6.72
C TRP A 291 1.97 -6.57 5.73
N LEU A 292 2.69 -5.47 5.58
CA LEU A 292 2.43 -4.43 4.59
C LEU A 292 3.68 -4.22 3.74
N GLU A 293 3.50 -4.15 2.44
CA GLU A 293 4.58 -3.80 1.51
C GLU A 293 5.04 -2.37 1.75
N TRP A 294 6.36 -2.20 1.84
CA TRP A 294 6.99 -0.90 2.06
C TRP A 294 7.83 -0.45 0.87
N GLY A 295 8.50 -1.38 0.17
CA GLY A 295 9.32 -1.04 -0.99
C GLY A 295 9.87 -2.24 -1.73
N GLY A 296 10.68 -1.98 -2.75
CA GLY A 296 11.37 -2.98 -3.55
C GLY A 296 12.87 -2.99 -3.28
N CYS A 297 13.51 -4.16 -3.41
CA CYS A 297 14.95 -4.30 -3.19
C CYS A 297 15.53 -5.47 -3.98
N GLY A 298 16.86 -5.55 -4.03
CA GLY A 298 17.54 -6.70 -4.61
C GLY A 298 19.04 -6.47 -4.82
N MET A 299 19.71 -7.50 -5.31
CA MET A 299 21.07 -7.36 -5.80
C MET A 299 21.04 -6.68 -7.17
N VAL A 300 22.00 -5.80 -7.42
CA VAL A 300 22.08 -5.08 -8.69
C VAL A 300 22.26 -6.05 -9.85
N ASN A 301 21.42 -5.94 -10.87
CA ASN A 301 21.53 -6.79 -12.05
C ASN A 301 22.90 -6.59 -12.75
N PRO A 302 23.59 -7.67 -13.16
CA PRO A 302 24.87 -7.58 -13.86
C PRO A 302 24.85 -6.65 -15.07
N ASN A 303 23.72 -6.53 -15.77
CA ASN A 303 23.59 -5.64 -16.91
C ASN A 303 23.63 -4.15 -16.51
N VAL A 304 23.11 -3.80 -15.34
CA VAL A 304 23.20 -2.44 -14.81
C VAL A 304 24.66 -2.09 -14.48
N LEU A 305 25.42 -3.02 -13.88
CA LEU A 305 26.86 -2.81 -13.65
C LEU A 305 27.62 -2.63 -14.96
N LYS A 306 27.32 -3.45 -15.97
CA LYS A 306 27.92 -3.33 -17.32
C LYS A 306 27.59 -2.00 -17.99
N SER A 307 26.36 -1.50 -17.86
CA SER A 307 25.94 -0.19 -18.39
C SER A 307 26.74 0.95 -17.77
N ALA A 308 27.21 0.79 -16.54
CA ALA A 308 28.10 1.72 -15.85
C ALA A 308 29.60 1.44 -16.13
N GLY A 309 29.94 0.49 -17.00
CA GLY A 309 31.32 0.14 -17.34
C GLY A 309 32.04 -0.71 -16.27
N LEU A 310 31.30 -1.34 -15.38
CA LEU A 310 31.84 -2.17 -14.29
C LEU A 310 31.83 -3.66 -14.67
N ASP A 311 32.82 -4.39 -14.19
CA ASP A 311 32.90 -5.84 -14.33
C ASP A 311 32.07 -6.53 -13.22
N PRO A 312 30.97 -7.24 -13.55
CA PRO A 312 30.14 -7.91 -12.56
C PRO A 312 30.78 -9.16 -11.94
N GLU A 313 31.90 -9.66 -12.48
CA GLU A 313 32.70 -10.69 -11.84
C GLU A 313 33.56 -10.17 -10.69
N VAL A 314 33.81 -8.85 -10.66
CA VAL A 314 34.62 -8.16 -9.65
C VAL A 314 33.77 -7.44 -8.62
N TYR A 315 32.70 -6.80 -9.09
CA TYR A 315 31.84 -5.95 -8.27
C TYR A 315 30.46 -6.54 -8.15
N THR A 316 29.91 -6.48 -6.94
CA THR A 316 28.53 -6.76 -6.64
C THR A 316 27.87 -5.53 -6.03
N GLY A 317 26.56 -5.50 -6.04
CA GLY A 317 25.86 -4.37 -5.42
C GLY A 317 24.48 -4.77 -4.98
N PHE A 318 23.88 -3.95 -4.15
CA PHE A 318 22.48 -4.04 -3.82
C PHE A 318 21.82 -2.65 -3.94
N ALA A 319 20.53 -2.68 -4.19
CA ALA A 319 19.71 -1.49 -4.27
C ALA A 319 18.35 -1.73 -3.60
N PHE A 320 17.75 -0.67 -3.11
CA PHE A 320 16.36 -0.68 -2.66
C PHE A 320 15.76 0.72 -2.77
N GLY A 321 14.44 0.77 -2.87
CA GLY A 321 13.67 2.00 -2.93
C GLY A 321 12.45 1.93 -2.04
N VAL A 322 12.15 3.05 -1.37
CA VAL A 322 10.94 3.24 -0.57
C VAL A 322 10.27 4.56 -0.93
N GLY A 323 8.93 4.54 -0.98
CA GLY A 323 8.14 5.75 -1.15
C GLY A 323 8.08 6.54 0.16
N VAL A 324 8.36 7.83 0.10
CA VAL A 324 8.38 8.70 1.29
C VAL A 324 6.96 8.91 1.81
N GLU A 325 6.02 9.21 0.92
CA GLU A 325 4.60 9.32 1.27
C GLU A 325 4.08 8.02 1.89
N ARG A 326 4.41 6.88 1.28
CA ARG A 326 4.02 5.56 1.81
C ARG A 326 4.55 5.34 3.22
N THR A 327 5.80 5.74 3.47
CA THR A 327 6.43 5.66 4.80
C THR A 327 5.71 6.56 5.80
N LEU A 328 5.37 7.79 5.39
CA LEU A 328 4.66 8.75 6.22
C LEU A 328 3.23 8.27 6.58
N LEU A 329 2.48 7.79 5.58
CA LEU A 329 1.16 7.21 5.78
C LEU A 329 1.19 6.07 6.80
N LEU A 330 2.16 5.16 6.67
CA LEU A 330 2.31 4.02 7.56
C LEU A 330 2.75 4.43 8.98
N ARG A 331 3.63 5.43 9.10
CA ARG A 331 4.19 5.88 10.38
C ARG A 331 3.16 6.61 11.25
N HIS A 332 2.24 7.33 10.62
CA HIS A 332 1.28 8.23 11.29
C HIS A 332 -0.18 7.81 11.11
N ASP A 333 -0.44 6.61 10.58
CA ASP A 333 -1.79 6.09 10.30
C ASP A 333 -2.66 7.08 9.48
N ILE A 334 -2.03 7.76 8.53
CA ILE A 334 -2.73 8.65 7.59
C ILE A 334 -3.40 7.77 6.54
N ASN A 335 -4.71 7.96 6.34
CA ASN A 335 -5.50 7.06 5.52
C ASN A 335 -5.73 7.55 4.08
N ASP A 336 -5.38 8.81 3.79
CA ASP A 336 -5.68 9.44 2.50
C ASP A 336 -4.49 10.28 2.00
N MET A 337 -4.04 10.00 0.78
CA MET A 337 -2.95 10.73 0.13
C MET A 337 -3.29 12.20 -0.11
N HIS A 338 -4.58 12.54 -0.27
CA HIS A 338 -5.02 13.92 -0.47
C HIS A 338 -4.55 14.83 0.67
N ASP A 339 -4.56 14.36 1.92
CA ASP A 339 -4.10 15.13 3.08
C ASP A 339 -2.66 15.62 2.94
N LEU A 340 -1.81 14.85 2.22
CA LEU A 340 -0.40 15.18 2.00
C LEU A 340 -0.19 16.21 0.87
N VAL A 341 -1.10 16.31 -0.10
CA VAL A 341 -0.84 17.05 -1.35
C VAL A 341 -1.76 18.26 -1.55
N GLU A 342 -2.90 18.36 -0.86
CA GLU A 342 -3.84 19.47 -1.02
C GLU A 342 -3.38 20.78 -0.39
N GLY A 343 -2.33 20.76 0.44
CA GLY A 343 -1.71 21.97 1.00
C GLY A 343 -2.51 22.62 2.14
N ASP A 344 -3.37 21.88 2.82
CA ASP A 344 -4.07 22.37 4.01
C ASP A 344 -3.08 22.56 5.16
N VAL A 345 -2.89 23.81 5.59
CA VAL A 345 -1.95 24.12 6.68
C VAL A 345 -2.33 23.45 8.00
N ARG A 346 -3.62 23.18 8.24
CA ARG A 346 -4.10 22.48 9.45
C ARG A 346 -3.56 21.05 9.53
N PHE A 347 -3.29 20.44 8.38
CA PHE A 347 -2.61 19.13 8.33
C PHE A 347 -1.17 19.27 8.89
N SER A 348 -0.40 20.21 8.36
CA SER A 348 0.99 20.42 8.80
C SER A 348 1.09 20.84 10.27
N GLU A 349 0.13 21.61 10.78
CA GLU A 349 0.09 22.07 12.18
C GLU A 349 -0.03 20.94 13.20
N GLN A 350 -0.46 19.74 12.78
CA GLN A 350 -0.48 18.55 13.64
C GLN A 350 0.91 17.97 13.91
N PHE A 351 1.89 18.31 13.06
CA PHE A 351 3.30 17.86 13.17
C PHE A 351 4.18 18.96 13.74
N VAL A 352 3.83 19.48 14.91
CA VAL A 352 4.61 20.53 15.57
C VAL A 352 6.01 20.04 15.89
N MET A 353 7.02 20.88 15.60
CA MET A 353 8.43 20.55 15.84
C MET A 353 8.67 20.18 17.30
N GLY A 354 9.03 18.95 17.58
CA GLY A 354 9.41 18.50 18.91
C GLY A 354 9.03 17.06 19.29
N GLU A 355 8.34 16.32 18.46
CA GLU A 355 8.07 14.89 18.69
C GLU A 355 8.82 13.99 17.71
#